data_c4bab35e2da149ed9c969df489fa4daf
#
_entry.id   c4bab35e2da149ed9c969df489fa4daf
#
_cell.length_a   1.000
_cell.length_b   1.000
_cell.length_c   1.000
_cell.angle_alpha   90.00
_cell.angle_beta   90.00
_cell.angle_gamma   90.00
#
_symmetry.space_group_name_H-M   'P 1'
#
loop_
_entity.id
_entity.type
_entity.pdbx_description
1 polymer ?
#
loop_
_entity_poly.entity_id
_entity_poly.type
_entity_poly.pdbx_seq_one_letter_code
_entity_poly.pdbx_strand_id
1 'polypeptide(L)'
;TLLIEQENVKAFTPINDAGRSTYSVYQGFTTSKEEGLYGLGQLQNGQMMQRDITKHLVQGNVEDVSPFFQSTKGYGVFWDNYSGTTYTDNEQETSFRSEIGDCIDYYFMYGGSADGVIAEVRALTGDVPMMPLWSYGFMQSKERYKSQEETVGVVKKYRELGIPLDCIIQDWQYWG
;
A
#
# COMPACT_ATOMS: atom_id res chain seq x y z
N THR A 1 21.73 17.77 9.63
CA THR A 1 20.28 18.04 9.79
C THR A 1 19.62 16.77 10.26
N LEU A 2 18.83 16.84 11.33
CA LEU A 2 18.00 15.72 11.78
C LEU A 2 16.85 15.53 10.75
N LEU A 3 16.70 14.30 10.23
CA LEU A 3 15.65 13.98 9.26
C LEU A 3 14.43 13.36 9.96
N ILE A 4 14.69 12.42 10.86
CA ILE A 4 13.70 11.69 11.63
C ILE A 4 14.31 11.30 12.96
N GLU A 5 13.52 11.24 14.01
CA GLU A 5 13.93 10.76 15.32
C GLU A 5 13.07 9.56 15.69
N GLN A 6 13.69 8.48 16.13
CA GLN A 6 13.00 7.31 16.63
C GLN A 6 12.62 7.55 18.09
N GLU A 7 11.37 7.34 18.43
CA GLU A 7 10.91 7.42 19.80
C GLU A 7 11.42 6.23 20.63
N ASN A 8 11.90 6.52 21.82
CA ASN A 8 12.35 5.50 22.77
C ASN A 8 11.17 4.98 23.61
N VAL A 9 10.22 4.35 22.96
CA VAL A 9 9.01 3.80 23.57
C VAL A 9 9.10 2.28 23.64
N LYS A 10 8.61 1.69 24.73
CA LYS A 10 8.53 0.23 24.85
C LYS A 10 7.56 -0.34 23.82
N ALA A 11 8.11 -1.11 22.92
CA ALA A 11 7.47 -1.45 21.66
C ALA A 11 6.79 -2.83 21.64
N PHE A 12 6.83 -3.60 22.72
CA PHE A 12 6.31 -4.96 22.79
C PHE A 12 5.23 -5.08 23.87
N THR A 13 4.02 -5.43 23.45
CA THR A 13 2.91 -5.76 24.35
C THR A 13 2.60 -7.24 24.24
N PRO A 14 2.80 -8.06 25.29
CA PRO A 14 2.52 -9.50 25.23
C PRO A 14 1.05 -9.77 24.90
N ILE A 15 0.84 -10.69 23.98
CA ILE A 15 -0.48 -11.20 23.58
C ILE A 15 -0.44 -12.73 23.44
N ASN A 16 -1.61 -13.35 23.36
CA ASN A 16 -1.75 -14.74 22.97
C ASN A 16 -2.60 -14.81 21.71
N ASP A 17 -2.02 -15.39 20.66
CA ASP A 17 -2.69 -15.63 19.39
C ASP A 17 -2.86 -17.14 19.18
N ALA A 18 -4.10 -17.62 19.18
CA ALA A 18 -4.45 -19.02 18.99
C ALA A 18 -3.62 -20.02 19.85
N GLY A 19 -3.29 -19.62 21.08
CA GLY A 19 -2.50 -20.45 22.00
C GLY A 19 -0.97 -20.24 21.90
N ARG A 20 -0.50 -19.41 20.98
CA ARG A 20 0.90 -19.01 20.85
C ARG A 20 1.16 -17.69 21.57
N SER A 21 2.17 -17.66 22.43
CA SER A 21 2.65 -16.42 23.02
C SER A 21 3.43 -15.61 22.01
N THR A 22 3.07 -14.35 21.81
CA THR A 22 3.71 -13.40 20.89
C THR A 22 3.49 -11.97 21.37
N TYR A 23 3.69 -10.97 20.55
CA TYR A 23 3.55 -9.56 20.92
C TYR A 23 2.73 -8.79 19.89
N SER A 24 1.99 -7.78 20.33
CA SER A 24 1.71 -6.62 19.49
C SER A 24 2.95 -5.73 19.51
N VAL A 25 3.42 -5.32 18.34
CA VAL A 25 4.66 -4.56 18.19
C VAL A 25 4.38 -3.14 17.70
N TYR A 26 5.16 -2.19 18.21
CA TYR A 26 4.96 -0.76 17.93
C TYR A 26 6.30 -0.06 17.78
N GLN A 27 6.37 0.88 16.83
CA GLN A 27 7.47 1.83 16.69
C GLN A 27 6.91 3.21 16.32
N GLY A 28 7.25 4.22 17.11
CA GLY A 28 6.96 5.61 16.84
C GLY A 28 8.20 6.37 16.35
N PHE A 29 7.92 7.43 15.60
CA PHE A 29 8.92 8.35 15.05
C PHE A 29 8.42 9.78 15.24
N THR A 30 9.34 10.69 15.55
CA THR A 30 9.07 12.12 15.55
C THR A 30 9.42 12.69 14.19
N THR A 31 8.44 13.14 13.45
CA THR A 31 8.61 13.79 12.14
C THR A 31 8.36 15.29 12.25
N SER A 32 8.92 16.07 11.33
CA SER A 32 8.67 17.50 11.30
C SER A 32 7.24 17.80 10.85
N LYS A 33 6.59 18.77 11.47
CA LYS A 33 5.24 19.20 11.05
C LYS A 33 5.17 19.82 9.64
N GLU A 34 6.32 20.29 9.15
CA GLU A 34 6.42 20.96 7.85
C GLU A 34 6.71 19.98 6.70
N GLU A 35 6.98 18.71 6.99
CA GLU A 35 7.21 17.71 5.94
C GLU A 35 5.92 17.03 5.49
N GLY A 36 5.78 16.81 4.19
CA GLY A 36 4.74 15.95 3.64
C GLY A 36 5.14 14.49 3.72
N LEU A 37 4.20 13.62 4.10
CA LEU A 37 4.35 12.16 4.09
C LEU A 37 3.40 11.58 3.04
N TYR A 38 3.92 10.74 2.16
CA TYR A 38 3.20 10.14 1.03
C TYR A 38 3.43 8.64 1.01
N GLY A 39 2.44 7.86 0.62
CA GLY A 39 2.56 6.41 0.52
C GLY A 39 1.37 5.67 1.09
N LEU A 40 1.64 4.60 1.83
CA LEU A 40 0.68 3.66 2.41
C LEU A 40 -0.12 2.85 1.38
N GLY A 41 0.26 2.92 0.10
CA GLY A 41 -0.40 2.22 -1.00
C GLY A 41 -1.47 3.06 -1.71
N GLN A 42 -2.45 2.40 -2.31
CA GLN A 42 -3.61 3.03 -2.93
C GLN A 42 -4.77 3.06 -1.93
N LEU A 43 -5.08 4.24 -1.40
CA LEU A 43 -6.17 4.45 -0.45
C LEU A 43 -7.27 5.30 -1.07
N GLN A 44 -8.53 5.00 -0.76
CA GLN A 44 -9.69 5.81 -1.17
C GLN A 44 -10.15 6.76 -0.06
N ASN A 45 -9.21 7.35 0.66
CA ASN A 45 -9.49 8.30 1.74
C ASN A 45 -9.58 9.77 1.29
N GLY A 46 -9.42 10.04 -0.02
CA GLY A 46 -9.45 11.38 -0.58
C GLY A 46 -8.23 12.25 -0.25
N GLN A 47 -7.19 11.68 0.34
CA GLN A 47 -5.96 12.37 0.75
C GLN A 47 -4.76 11.84 0.00
N MET A 48 -3.97 12.72 -0.59
CA MET A 48 -2.68 12.35 -1.17
C MET A 48 -1.59 12.34 -0.10
N MET A 49 -1.60 13.31 0.80
CA MET A 49 -0.66 13.42 1.90
C MET A 49 -1.20 12.72 3.14
N GLN A 50 -0.45 11.77 3.68
CA GLN A 50 -0.87 10.88 4.77
C GLN A 50 -0.47 11.46 6.15
N ARG A 51 -0.89 12.71 6.40
CA ARG A 51 -0.72 13.39 7.68
C ARG A 51 -2.05 13.47 8.42
N ASP A 52 -1.99 13.51 9.75
CA ASP A 52 -3.16 13.64 10.64
C ASP A 52 -4.22 12.57 10.40
N ILE A 53 -3.78 11.32 10.21
CA ILE A 53 -4.65 10.17 9.97
C ILE A 53 -4.30 8.98 10.89
N THR A 54 -5.29 8.15 11.12
CA THR A 54 -5.09 6.77 11.58
C THR A 54 -5.70 5.83 10.56
N LYS A 55 -4.87 4.92 10.03
CA LYS A 55 -5.28 3.96 9.00
C LYS A 55 -4.86 2.54 9.38
N HIS A 56 -5.82 1.63 9.40
CA HIS A 56 -5.56 0.21 9.49
C HIS A 56 -5.21 -0.33 8.10
N LEU A 57 -3.97 -0.81 7.96
CA LEU A 57 -3.41 -1.27 6.70
C LEU A 57 -3.70 -2.75 6.51
N VAL A 58 -4.83 -3.03 5.88
CA VAL A 58 -5.28 -4.36 5.47
C VAL A 58 -5.80 -4.28 4.05
N GLN A 59 -5.44 -5.26 3.22
CA GLN A 59 -5.93 -5.33 1.85
C GLN A 59 -7.46 -5.40 1.82
N GLY A 60 -8.07 -4.58 1.01
CA GLY A 60 -9.52 -4.46 0.89
C GLY A 60 -10.00 -4.48 -0.55
N ASN A 61 -11.32 -4.44 -0.73
CA ASN A 61 -11.92 -4.48 -2.06
C ASN A 61 -11.50 -3.31 -2.97
N VAL A 62 -11.24 -2.16 -2.38
CA VAL A 62 -10.93 -0.91 -3.11
C VAL A 62 -9.61 -0.29 -2.66
N GLU A 63 -8.85 -1.00 -1.86
CA GLU A 63 -7.59 -0.52 -1.30
C GLU A 63 -6.49 -1.56 -1.50
N ASP A 64 -5.34 -1.08 -1.93
CA ASP A 64 -4.09 -1.84 -1.99
C ASP A 64 -3.09 -1.16 -1.05
N VAL A 65 -2.86 -1.78 0.11
CA VAL A 65 -2.07 -1.16 1.18
C VAL A 65 -0.62 -1.61 1.14
N SER A 66 0.27 -0.68 1.50
CA SER A 66 1.70 -0.93 1.64
C SER A 66 2.20 -0.20 2.89
N PRO A 67 2.85 -0.88 3.83
CA PRO A 67 3.34 -0.25 5.06
C PRO A 67 4.65 0.54 4.80
N PHE A 68 4.58 1.46 3.86
CA PHE A 68 5.68 2.31 3.41
C PHE A 68 5.21 3.75 3.26
N PHE A 69 5.99 4.69 3.78
CA PHE A 69 5.84 6.09 3.45
C PHE A 69 7.17 6.72 3.05
N GLN A 70 7.09 7.78 2.26
CA GLN A 70 8.23 8.66 1.95
C GLN A 70 7.93 10.10 2.36
N SER A 71 8.99 10.81 2.75
CA SER A 71 8.94 12.20 3.18
C SER A 71 9.48 13.13 2.10
N THR A 72 8.93 14.36 2.06
CA THR A 72 9.48 15.46 1.25
C THR A 72 10.92 15.84 1.60
N LYS A 73 11.46 15.33 2.73
CA LYS A 73 12.87 15.46 3.10
C LYS A 73 13.79 14.44 2.41
N GLY A 74 13.26 13.61 1.50
CA GLY A 74 14.03 12.66 0.70
C GLY A 74 14.44 11.40 1.45
N TYR A 75 13.65 10.96 2.40
CA TYR A 75 13.76 9.65 3.04
C TYR A 75 12.44 8.89 3.00
N GLY A 76 12.49 7.58 3.22
CA GLY A 76 11.33 6.72 3.39
C GLY A 76 11.53 5.74 4.54
N VAL A 77 10.41 5.21 5.03
CA VAL A 77 10.37 4.14 6.02
C VAL A 77 9.48 3.04 5.49
N PHE A 78 10.01 1.83 5.41
CA PHE A 78 9.26 0.62 5.10
C PHE A 78 9.21 -0.25 6.35
N TRP A 79 8.00 -0.53 6.81
CA TRP A 79 7.71 -1.37 7.96
C TRP A 79 7.48 -2.80 7.50
N ASP A 80 8.39 -3.71 7.86
CA ASP A 80 8.36 -5.10 7.40
C ASP A 80 7.67 -6.01 8.43
N ASN A 81 6.33 -6.05 8.34
CA ASN A 81 5.50 -6.93 9.16
C ASN A 81 4.26 -7.37 8.36
N TYR A 82 3.94 -8.65 8.41
CA TYR A 82 2.85 -9.27 7.62
C TYR A 82 1.49 -9.25 8.30
N SER A 83 1.40 -8.90 9.58
CA SER A 83 0.12 -8.84 10.28
C SER A 83 -0.62 -7.53 10.03
N GLY A 84 -1.89 -7.46 10.38
CA GLY A 84 -2.65 -6.23 10.37
C GLY A 84 -1.88 -5.13 11.08
N THR A 85 -1.64 -4.01 10.40
CA THR A 85 -0.81 -2.92 10.89
C THR A 85 -1.60 -1.62 10.88
N THR A 86 -1.55 -0.88 11.96
CA THR A 86 -2.13 0.47 12.06
C THR A 86 -1.02 1.49 11.91
N TYR A 87 -1.16 2.36 10.91
CA TYR A 87 -0.39 3.59 10.78
C TYR A 87 -1.15 4.72 11.50
N THR A 88 -0.44 5.50 12.30
CA THR A 88 -0.97 6.70 12.96
C THR A 88 -0.02 7.87 12.71
N ASP A 89 -0.55 8.99 12.28
CA ASP A 89 0.15 10.26 12.22
C ASP A 89 -0.72 11.33 12.87
N ASN A 90 -0.17 12.05 13.82
CA ASN A 90 -0.84 13.13 14.54
C ASN A 90 0.20 14.10 15.12
N GLU A 91 -0.22 15.02 15.98
CA GLU A 91 0.69 15.98 16.61
C GLU A 91 1.75 15.36 17.52
N GLN A 92 1.53 14.16 18.02
CA GLN A 92 2.39 13.47 18.99
C GLN A 92 3.34 12.49 18.32
N GLU A 93 2.90 11.80 17.27
CA GLU A 93 3.67 10.71 16.67
C GLU A 93 3.37 10.48 15.19
N THR A 94 4.33 9.87 14.51
CA THR A 94 4.14 9.10 13.28
C THR A 94 4.53 7.67 13.59
N SER A 95 3.62 6.68 13.54
CA SER A 95 3.91 5.36 14.07
C SER A 95 3.31 4.23 13.25
N PHE A 96 3.91 3.04 13.44
CA PHE A 96 3.32 1.76 13.04
C PHE A 96 3.09 0.89 14.27
N ARG A 97 1.93 0.26 14.30
CA ARG A 97 1.57 -0.77 15.28
C ARG A 97 1.03 -1.98 14.57
N SER A 98 1.72 -3.12 14.71
CA SER A 98 1.26 -4.40 14.18
C SER A 98 0.60 -5.24 15.26
N GLU A 99 -0.43 -5.99 14.86
CA GLU A 99 -1.19 -6.85 15.77
C GLU A 99 -0.34 -7.98 16.31
N ILE A 100 0.54 -8.56 15.45
CA ILE A 100 1.36 -9.72 15.80
C ILE A 100 2.78 -9.51 15.26
N GLY A 101 3.79 -9.78 16.10
CA GLY A 101 5.19 -9.78 15.72
C GLY A 101 6.09 -10.26 16.84
N ASP A 102 7.13 -11.00 16.48
CA ASP A 102 8.17 -11.44 17.43
C ASP A 102 9.39 -10.49 17.41
N CYS A 103 9.42 -9.54 16.47
CA CYS A 103 10.45 -8.51 16.34
C CYS A 103 9.84 -7.22 15.75
N ILE A 104 10.62 -6.13 15.85
CA ILE A 104 10.41 -4.91 15.09
C ILE A 104 11.40 -4.94 13.95
N ASP A 105 10.90 -4.89 12.73
CA ASP A 105 11.70 -4.83 11.52
C ASP A 105 11.21 -3.69 10.62
N TYR A 106 12.11 -2.80 10.23
CA TYR A 106 11.84 -1.73 9.30
C TYR A 106 13.12 -1.26 8.61
N TYR A 107 12.96 -0.68 7.44
CA TYR A 107 14.04 -0.12 6.64
C TYR A 107 13.91 1.39 6.56
N PHE A 108 14.97 2.09 6.95
CA PHE A 108 15.11 3.52 6.71
C PHE A 108 15.91 3.71 5.42
N MET A 109 15.34 4.41 4.46
CA MET A 109 15.93 4.63 3.14
C MET A 109 16.14 6.12 2.92
N TYR A 110 17.37 6.52 2.58
CA TYR A 110 17.69 7.91 2.26
C TYR A 110 18.11 8.04 0.80
N GLY A 111 17.25 8.62 -0.02
CA GLY A 111 17.50 8.86 -1.44
C GLY A 111 17.72 10.33 -1.80
N GLY A 112 17.55 11.27 -0.84
CA GLY A 112 17.71 12.71 -1.04
C GLY A 112 16.61 13.37 -1.89
N SER A 113 15.77 12.57 -2.57
CA SER A 113 14.60 12.99 -3.35
C SER A 113 13.58 11.87 -3.38
N ALA A 114 12.36 12.14 -3.85
CA ALA A 114 11.33 11.10 -4.01
C ALA A 114 11.81 9.98 -4.94
N ASP A 115 12.38 10.31 -6.08
CA ASP A 115 12.92 9.32 -7.02
C ASP A 115 14.06 8.50 -6.42
N GLY A 116 14.93 9.15 -5.64
CA GLY A 116 16.01 8.48 -4.93
C GLY A 116 15.49 7.50 -3.88
N VAL A 117 14.45 7.86 -3.11
CA VAL A 117 13.80 6.94 -2.17
C VAL A 117 13.18 5.74 -2.88
N ILE A 118 12.52 5.95 -4.03
CA ILE A 118 12.00 4.86 -4.84
C ILE A 118 13.12 3.96 -5.38
N ALA A 119 14.27 4.53 -5.75
CA ALA A 119 15.44 3.74 -6.16
C ALA A 119 15.93 2.82 -5.01
N GLU A 120 15.95 3.31 -3.77
CA GLU A 120 16.29 2.50 -2.59
C GLU A 120 15.26 1.40 -2.34
N VAL A 121 13.95 1.70 -2.48
CA VAL A 121 12.89 0.68 -2.43
C VAL A 121 13.15 -0.41 -3.48
N ARG A 122 13.54 -0.02 -4.70
CA ARG A 122 13.85 -0.95 -5.79
C ARG A 122 15.09 -1.81 -5.48
N ALA A 123 16.11 -1.21 -4.87
CA ALA A 123 17.28 -1.96 -4.44
C ALA A 123 16.92 -3.04 -3.40
N LEU A 124 15.95 -2.74 -2.51
CA LEU A 124 15.48 -3.67 -1.48
C LEU A 124 14.57 -4.77 -2.06
N THR A 125 13.61 -4.41 -2.92
CA THR A 125 12.53 -5.29 -3.38
C THR A 125 12.78 -5.94 -4.75
N GLY A 126 13.78 -5.49 -5.48
CA GLY A 126 14.06 -5.92 -6.85
C GLY A 126 13.32 -5.10 -7.91
N ASP A 127 13.61 -5.33 -9.18
CA ASP A 127 13.06 -4.58 -10.30
C ASP A 127 11.61 -4.96 -10.62
N VAL A 128 10.80 -3.98 -11.00
CA VAL A 128 9.45 -4.23 -11.55
C VAL A 128 9.57 -4.53 -13.03
N PRO A 129 9.01 -5.65 -13.54
CA PRO A 129 9.00 -5.93 -14.96
C PRO A 129 8.15 -4.88 -15.71
N MET A 130 8.59 -4.54 -16.91
CA MET A 130 7.78 -3.71 -17.82
C MET A 130 6.52 -4.49 -18.20
N MET A 131 5.36 -3.91 -17.92
CA MET A 131 4.08 -4.49 -18.31
C MET A 131 3.87 -4.39 -19.84
N PRO A 132 3.14 -5.34 -20.46
CA PRO A 132 2.81 -5.25 -21.88
C PRO A 132 1.92 -4.03 -22.17
N LEU A 133 2.07 -3.45 -23.36
CA LEU A 133 1.38 -2.20 -23.72
C LEU A 133 -0.14 -2.26 -23.55
N TRP A 134 -0.78 -3.38 -23.84
CA TRP A 134 -2.24 -3.55 -23.69
C TRP A 134 -2.73 -3.41 -22.24
N SER A 135 -1.88 -3.64 -21.25
CA SER A 135 -2.24 -3.49 -19.83
C SER A 135 -2.46 -2.03 -19.40
N TYR A 136 -2.01 -1.07 -20.22
CA TYR A 136 -2.23 0.37 -20.06
C TYR A 136 -3.42 0.89 -20.87
N GLY A 137 -4.10 0.00 -21.61
CA GLY A 137 -5.24 0.33 -22.44
C GLY A 137 -6.58 0.25 -21.69
N PHE A 138 -7.65 0.28 -22.46
CA PHE A 138 -9.00 0.21 -21.89
C PHE A 138 -9.40 -1.22 -21.55
N MET A 139 -9.74 -1.43 -20.28
CA MET A 139 -10.24 -2.70 -19.75
C MET A 139 -11.72 -2.55 -19.41
N GLN A 140 -12.59 -3.22 -20.16
CA GLN A 140 -14.03 -3.25 -19.88
C GLN A 140 -14.34 -4.26 -18.79
N SER A 141 -14.91 -3.80 -17.69
CA SER A 141 -15.40 -4.66 -16.61
C SER A 141 -16.88 -4.40 -16.34
N LYS A 142 -17.56 -5.42 -15.87
CA LYS A 142 -18.96 -5.37 -15.41
C LYS A 142 -19.19 -6.51 -14.42
N GLU A 143 -19.85 -6.26 -13.33
CA GLU A 143 -20.52 -7.28 -12.54
C GLU A 143 -21.87 -7.56 -13.19
N ARG A 144 -22.10 -8.60 -13.86
CA ARG A 144 -21.25 -9.67 -14.38
C ARG A 144 -21.73 -10.01 -15.79
N TYR A 145 -20.91 -10.66 -16.59
CA TYR A 145 -21.36 -11.29 -17.84
C TYR A 145 -21.84 -12.71 -17.52
N LYS A 146 -23.06 -13.05 -17.97
CA LYS A 146 -23.73 -14.29 -17.56
C LYS A 146 -23.40 -15.48 -18.43
N SER A 147 -22.85 -15.24 -19.64
CA SER A 147 -22.47 -16.29 -20.57
C SER A 147 -21.29 -15.91 -21.44
N GLN A 148 -20.66 -16.91 -22.05
CA GLN A 148 -19.62 -16.71 -23.06
C GLN A 148 -20.12 -15.86 -24.23
N GLU A 149 -21.34 -16.09 -24.69
CA GLU A 149 -21.95 -15.35 -25.79
C GLU A 149 -22.11 -13.88 -25.46
N GLU A 150 -22.52 -13.54 -24.23
CA GLU A 150 -22.62 -12.15 -23.77
C GLU A 150 -21.23 -11.49 -23.75
N THR A 151 -20.22 -12.13 -23.15
CA THR A 151 -18.86 -11.61 -23.07
C THR A 151 -18.27 -11.35 -24.46
N VAL A 152 -18.36 -12.32 -25.36
CA VAL A 152 -17.87 -12.20 -26.74
C VAL A 152 -18.70 -11.16 -27.51
N GLY A 153 -20.00 -11.10 -27.27
CA GLY A 153 -20.90 -10.11 -27.88
C GLY A 153 -20.51 -8.68 -27.53
N VAL A 154 -20.14 -8.41 -26.31
CA VAL A 154 -19.66 -7.10 -25.87
C VAL A 154 -18.38 -6.72 -26.61
N VAL A 155 -17.39 -7.61 -26.70
CA VAL A 155 -16.14 -7.35 -27.44
C VAL A 155 -16.42 -7.04 -28.91
N LYS A 156 -17.28 -7.85 -29.57
CA LYS A 156 -17.69 -7.61 -30.96
C LYS A 156 -18.34 -6.24 -31.13
N LYS A 157 -19.21 -5.85 -30.17
CA LYS A 157 -19.88 -4.55 -30.21
C LYS A 157 -18.92 -3.38 -30.13
N TYR A 158 -17.90 -3.45 -29.26
CA TYR A 158 -16.84 -2.44 -29.20
C TYR A 158 -16.11 -2.32 -30.56
N ARG A 159 -15.78 -3.46 -31.20
CA ARG A 159 -15.13 -3.47 -32.52
C ARG A 159 -16.02 -2.89 -33.62
N GLU A 160 -17.31 -3.26 -33.66
CA GLU A 160 -18.29 -2.72 -34.60
C GLU A 160 -18.41 -1.18 -34.50
N LEU A 161 -18.39 -0.66 -33.29
CA LEU A 161 -18.49 0.78 -33.02
C LEU A 161 -17.16 1.53 -33.20
N GLY A 162 -16.06 0.84 -33.51
CA GLY A 162 -14.74 1.43 -33.63
C GLY A 162 -14.18 1.97 -32.31
N ILE A 163 -14.69 1.50 -31.16
CA ILE A 163 -14.22 1.90 -29.85
C ILE A 163 -13.05 0.99 -29.47
N PRO A 164 -11.86 1.56 -29.12
CA PRO A 164 -10.72 0.77 -28.66
C PRO A 164 -11.08 -0.04 -27.39
N LEU A 165 -10.61 -1.28 -27.35
CA LEU A 165 -10.72 -2.19 -26.22
C LEU A 165 -9.53 -3.12 -26.21
N ASP A 166 -8.81 -3.19 -25.10
CA ASP A 166 -7.61 -4.00 -24.92
C ASP A 166 -7.88 -5.26 -24.11
N CYS A 167 -8.80 -5.19 -23.13
CA CYS A 167 -9.15 -6.32 -22.30
C CYS A 167 -10.63 -6.29 -21.92
N ILE A 168 -11.21 -7.47 -21.70
CA ILE A 168 -12.50 -7.64 -21.04
C ILE A 168 -12.30 -8.47 -19.77
N ILE A 169 -12.87 -8.00 -18.66
CA ILE A 169 -12.77 -8.65 -17.36
C ILE A 169 -14.03 -9.48 -17.12
N GLN A 170 -13.84 -10.76 -16.84
CA GLN A 170 -14.86 -11.61 -16.28
C GLN A 170 -14.82 -11.45 -14.76
N ASP A 171 -15.72 -10.64 -14.23
CA ASP A 171 -15.81 -10.29 -12.83
C ASP A 171 -16.50 -11.40 -12.01
N TRP A 172 -16.70 -11.16 -10.75
CA TRP A 172 -17.13 -12.14 -9.78
C TRP A 172 -18.44 -12.83 -10.10
N GLN A 173 -18.64 -14.02 -9.53
CA GLN A 173 -19.62 -15.05 -9.86
C GLN A 173 -19.51 -15.61 -11.30
N TYR A 174 -18.28 -15.80 -11.79
CA TYR A 174 -18.02 -16.54 -13.01
C TYR A 174 -17.84 -18.05 -12.78
N TRP A 175 -17.68 -18.45 -11.56
CA TRP A 175 -17.45 -19.85 -11.15
C TRP A 175 -18.73 -20.67 -10.93
N GLY A 176 -19.91 -20.12 -11.19
CA GLY A 176 -21.17 -20.82 -11.06
C GLY A 176 -21.77 -20.84 -9.67
#